data_dbb26173f8667ec2e5a4019eb7c15bb6
#
_entry.id   dbb26173f8667ec2e5a4019eb7c15bb6
#
_cell.length_a   1.000
_cell.length_b   1.000
_cell.length_c   1.000
_cell.angle_alpha   90.00
_cell.angle_beta   90.00
_cell.angle_gamma   90.00
#
_symmetry.space_group_name_H-M   'P 1'
#
loop_
_entity.id
_entity.type
_entity.pdbx_description
1 polymer ?
#
loop_
_entity_poly.entity_id
_entity_poly.type
_entity_poly.pdbx_seq_one_letter_code
_entity_poly.pdbx_strand_id
1 'polypeptide(L)'
;AGSALAQTPTQIKQFDAWGAYSYQSGNGKVCYVLSVPTQKAPANVDHGDNFFLVSQKPGQNVSFEPQFMAGYELNTNANAKVIVTIGNRNFTMFVNGKSGWMENAAEEPQLIAAMRGGSDMKVQAQSKRGTKTNYTYSLKGISAALAAIQKCK
;
A
#
# COMPACT_ATOMS: atom_id res chain seq x y z
N ALA A 1 25.39 1.54 -17.83
CA ALA A 1 24.12 1.68 -18.52
C ALA A 1 23.13 0.68 -17.99
N GLY A 2 23.40 -0.58 -18.08
CA GLY A 2 22.49 -1.60 -17.60
C GLY A 2 22.23 -1.48 -16.12
N SER A 3 23.10 -0.85 -15.41
CA SER A 3 22.93 -0.64 -13.97
C SER A 3 21.69 0.18 -13.64
N ALA A 4 21.18 0.91 -14.62
CA ALA A 4 19.96 1.66 -14.41
C ALA A 4 18.77 0.74 -14.21
N LEU A 5 18.92 -0.51 -14.55
CA LEU A 5 17.85 -1.47 -14.31
C LEU A 5 17.53 -1.54 -12.86
N ALA A 6 16.25 -1.38 -12.57
CA ALA A 6 15.76 -1.57 -11.24
C ALA A 6 16.16 -2.95 -10.78
N GLN A 7 16.63 -3.05 -9.57
CA GLN A 7 16.91 -4.34 -9.00
C GLN A 7 15.59 -5.06 -8.79
N THR A 8 15.57 -6.33 -9.19
CA THR A 8 14.41 -7.17 -8.94
C THR A 8 14.30 -7.37 -7.43
N PRO A 9 13.14 -7.04 -6.83
CA PRO A 9 12.97 -7.30 -5.41
C PRO A 9 13.07 -8.78 -5.10
N THR A 10 13.68 -9.09 -3.98
CA THR A 10 13.78 -10.45 -3.47
C THR A 10 12.62 -10.68 -2.51
N GLN A 11 11.85 -11.74 -2.73
CA GLN A 11 10.81 -12.10 -1.78
C GLN A 11 11.44 -12.73 -0.55
N ILE A 12 11.17 -12.13 0.61
CA ILE A 12 11.65 -12.66 1.88
C ILE A 12 10.78 -13.85 2.28
N LYS A 13 9.46 -13.66 2.30
CA LYS A 13 8.52 -14.71 2.67
C LYS A 13 7.10 -14.27 2.35
N GLN A 14 6.19 -15.21 2.19
CA GLN A 14 4.77 -14.96 2.07
C GLN A 14 4.10 -15.26 3.42
N PHE A 15 3.31 -14.31 3.90
CA PHE A 15 2.56 -14.42 5.16
C PHE A 15 1.08 -14.29 4.84
N ASP A 16 0.44 -15.39 4.49
CA ASP A 16 -0.98 -15.42 4.08
C ASP A 16 -1.21 -14.43 2.93
N ALA A 17 -1.99 -13.37 3.15
CA ALA A 17 -2.32 -12.40 2.11
C ALA A 17 -1.21 -11.38 1.83
N TRP A 18 -0.13 -11.38 2.60
CA TRP A 18 0.92 -10.36 2.51
C TRP A 18 2.27 -10.98 2.22
N GLY A 19 2.92 -10.52 1.15
CA GLY A 19 4.29 -10.88 0.85
C GLY A 19 5.25 -9.84 1.38
N ALA A 20 6.41 -10.29 1.86
CA ALA A 20 7.47 -9.40 2.31
C ALA A 20 8.62 -9.47 1.31
N TYR A 21 9.16 -8.30 0.93
CA TYR A 21 10.16 -8.15 -0.13
C TYR A 21 11.26 -7.20 0.30
N SER A 22 12.40 -7.29 -0.36
CA SER A 22 13.49 -6.34 -0.16
C SER A 22 14.22 -6.07 -1.46
N TYR A 23 14.84 -4.89 -1.54
CA TYR A 23 15.75 -4.54 -2.63
C TYR A 23 16.73 -3.47 -2.13
N GLN A 24 17.83 -3.32 -2.87
CA GLN A 24 18.81 -2.27 -2.60
C GLN A 24 18.51 -1.07 -3.48
N SER A 25 18.50 0.10 -2.87
CA SER A 25 18.40 1.37 -3.59
C SER A 25 19.69 2.16 -3.37
N GLY A 26 19.84 3.28 -4.07
CA GLY A 26 20.98 4.17 -3.86
C GLY A 26 21.06 4.74 -2.45
N ASN A 27 19.93 4.75 -1.74
CA ASN A 27 19.83 5.30 -0.39
C ASN A 27 19.79 4.21 0.69
N GLY A 28 20.11 2.98 0.32
CA GLY A 28 20.14 1.86 1.25
C GLY A 28 19.10 0.81 0.95
N LYS A 29 18.99 -0.14 1.86
CA LYS A 29 18.05 -1.24 1.70
C LYS A 29 16.62 -0.77 1.92
N VAL A 30 15.71 -1.26 1.09
CA VAL A 30 14.28 -1.01 1.23
C VAL A 30 13.58 -2.35 1.40
N CYS A 31 12.72 -2.45 2.40
CA CYS A 31 11.87 -3.62 2.60
C CYS A 31 10.42 -3.17 2.58
N TYR A 32 9.54 -4.01 2.04
CA TYR A 32 8.13 -3.66 2.01
C TYR A 32 7.28 -4.92 2.06
N VAL A 33 6.05 -4.74 2.55
CA VAL A 33 5.02 -5.75 2.45
C VAL A 33 4.03 -5.32 1.39
N LEU A 34 3.43 -6.29 0.72
CA LEU A 34 2.53 -6.01 -0.41
C LEU A 34 1.40 -7.02 -0.41
N SER A 35 0.20 -6.52 -0.69
CA SER A 35 -0.97 -7.38 -0.89
C SER A 35 -1.74 -6.91 -2.10
N VAL A 36 -2.51 -7.83 -2.68
CA VAL A 36 -3.44 -7.54 -3.76
C VAL A 36 -4.86 -7.67 -3.23
N PRO A 37 -5.83 -6.93 -3.82
CA PRO A 37 -7.18 -6.99 -3.30
C PRO A 37 -7.82 -8.36 -3.56
N THR A 38 -8.65 -8.80 -2.61
CA THR A 38 -9.45 -10.01 -2.75
C THR A 38 -10.75 -9.73 -3.52
N GLN A 39 -11.20 -8.47 -3.53
CA GLN A 39 -12.40 -8.05 -4.24
C GLN A 39 -12.16 -6.69 -4.87
N LYS A 40 -12.70 -6.51 -6.07
CA LYS A 40 -12.63 -5.26 -6.83
C LYS A 40 -14.04 -4.91 -7.31
N ALA A 41 -14.45 -3.68 -7.11
CA ALA A 41 -15.75 -3.20 -7.57
C ALA A 41 -15.60 -1.82 -8.22
N PRO A 42 -16.41 -1.49 -9.24
CA PRO A 42 -17.41 -2.33 -9.88
C PRO A 42 -16.80 -3.43 -10.74
N ALA A 43 -17.56 -4.50 -10.96
CA ALA A 43 -17.03 -5.68 -11.66
C ALA A 43 -16.84 -5.48 -13.16
N ASN A 44 -17.53 -4.50 -13.72
CA ASN A 44 -17.62 -4.31 -15.18
C ASN A 44 -16.58 -3.34 -15.73
N VAL A 45 -15.55 -3.01 -14.97
CA VAL A 45 -14.48 -2.12 -15.45
C VAL A 45 -13.13 -2.82 -15.27
N ASP A 46 -12.16 -2.38 -16.07
CA ASP A 46 -10.79 -2.89 -15.97
C ASP A 46 -10.06 -2.11 -14.88
N HIS A 47 -9.72 -2.80 -13.80
CA HIS A 47 -9.04 -2.20 -12.67
C HIS A 47 -7.52 -2.23 -12.80
N GLY A 48 -6.98 -3.04 -13.72
CA GLY A 48 -5.54 -3.27 -13.76
C GLY A 48 -5.07 -3.95 -12.49
N ASP A 49 -3.79 -3.77 -12.18
CA ASP A 49 -3.17 -4.35 -10.99
C ASP A 49 -3.13 -3.31 -9.88
N ASN A 50 -3.70 -3.64 -8.74
CA ASN A 50 -3.78 -2.74 -7.59
C ASN A 50 -3.07 -3.38 -6.40
N PHE A 51 -2.32 -2.57 -5.66
CA PHE A 51 -1.52 -3.06 -4.55
C PHE A 51 -1.69 -2.15 -3.34
N PHE A 52 -1.55 -2.73 -2.17
CA PHE A 52 -1.34 -1.96 -0.95
C PHE A 52 0.00 -2.35 -0.37
N LEU A 53 0.82 -1.36 -0.06
CA LEU A 53 2.18 -1.56 0.41
C LEU A 53 2.40 -0.85 1.73
N VAL A 54 3.30 -1.40 2.53
CA VAL A 54 3.87 -0.70 3.68
C VAL A 54 5.37 -0.88 3.60
N SER A 55 6.11 0.22 3.60
CA SER A 55 7.55 0.23 3.33
C SER A 55 8.39 0.60 4.55
N GLN A 56 9.55 -0.03 4.67
CA GLN A 56 10.62 0.29 5.62
C GLN A 56 11.81 0.77 4.81
N LYS A 57 12.27 1.99 5.08
CA LYS A 57 13.44 2.58 4.40
C LYS A 57 14.38 3.13 5.46
N PRO A 58 15.14 2.25 6.15
CA PRO A 58 15.94 2.69 7.29
C PRO A 58 17.00 3.73 6.93
N GLY A 59 17.56 3.66 5.71
CA GLY A 59 18.53 4.66 5.26
C GLY A 59 17.94 6.06 5.05
N GLN A 60 16.63 6.17 5.05
CA GLN A 60 15.92 7.43 4.86
C GLN A 60 15.06 7.80 6.07
N ASN A 61 15.20 7.07 7.17
CA ASN A 61 14.40 7.25 8.39
C ASN A 61 12.91 7.09 8.15
N VAL A 62 12.52 6.25 7.20
CA VAL A 62 11.12 5.95 6.92
C VAL A 62 10.76 4.61 7.55
N SER A 63 9.75 4.61 8.41
CA SER A 63 9.30 3.43 9.12
C SER A 63 7.81 3.23 8.83
N PHE A 64 7.47 2.05 8.29
CA PHE A 64 6.09 1.64 8.02
C PHE A 64 5.27 2.71 7.28
N GLU A 65 5.71 3.05 6.08
CA GLU A 65 5.01 4.04 5.25
C GLU A 65 3.96 3.34 4.37
N PRO A 66 2.65 3.62 4.60
CA PRO A 66 1.60 3.03 3.77
C PRO A 66 1.50 3.70 2.40
N GLN A 67 1.15 2.90 1.40
CA GLN A 67 0.94 3.40 0.04
C GLN A 67 -0.09 2.52 -0.66
N PHE A 68 -1.07 3.16 -1.29
CA PHE A 68 -1.99 2.49 -2.21
C PHE A 68 -1.49 2.74 -3.63
N MET A 69 -1.40 1.68 -4.44
CA MET A 69 -1.03 1.78 -5.85
C MET A 69 -2.18 1.26 -6.70
N ALA A 70 -2.73 2.13 -7.53
CA ALA A 70 -3.79 1.75 -8.45
C ALA A 70 -3.20 1.28 -9.78
N GLY A 71 -3.98 0.50 -10.52
CA GLY A 71 -3.61 0.09 -11.86
C GLY A 71 -3.98 1.12 -12.93
N TYR A 72 -4.35 2.34 -12.52
CA TYR A 72 -4.79 3.41 -13.41
C TYR A 72 -4.48 4.75 -12.75
N GLU A 73 -4.54 5.82 -13.55
CA GLU A 73 -4.36 7.18 -13.03
C GLU A 73 -5.52 7.55 -12.11
N LEU A 74 -5.19 8.01 -10.92
CA LEU A 74 -6.19 8.44 -9.95
C LEU A 74 -6.60 9.88 -10.20
N ASN A 75 -7.82 10.22 -9.73
CA ASN A 75 -8.34 11.56 -9.86
C ASN A 75 -7.63 12.47 -8.86
N THR A 76 -7.07 13.58 -9.37
CA THR A 76 -6.31 14.54 -8.54
C THR A 76 -7.20 15.65 -7.99
N ASN A 77 -8.50 15.62 -8.27
CA ASN A 77 -9.43 16.58 -7.74
C ASN A 77 -9.42 16.52 -6.21
N ALA A 78 -9.49 17.68 -5.56
CA ALA A 78 -9.43 17.78 -4.11
C ALA A 78 -10.51 16.96 -3.40
N ASN A 79 -11.65 16.73 -4.07
CA ASN A 79 -12.74 15.97 -3.49
C ASN A 79 -12.65 14.47 -3.75
N ALA A 80 -11.63 14.02 -4.46
CA ALA A 80 -11.48 12.63 -4.88
C ALA A 80 -10.37 11.92 -4.11
N LYS A 81 -10.35 12.11 -2.80
CA LYS A 81 -9.35 11.47 -1.95
C LYS A 81 -9.53 9.96 -1.92
N VAL A 82 -8.43 9.26 -1.65
CA VAL A 82 -8.48 7.83 -1.38
C VAL A 82 -8.81 7.65 0.11
N ILE A 83 -9.79 6.80 0.40
CA ILE A 83 -10.22 6.55 1.77
C ILE A 83 -9.95 5.09 2.12
N VAL A 84 -9.20 4.88 3.20
CA VAL A 84 -8.92 3.54 3.73
C VAL A 84 -9.79 3.33 4.95
N THR A 85 -10.55 2.23 4.97
CA THR A 85 -11.46 1.92 6.08
C THR A 85 -11.11 0.56 6.67
N ILE A 86 -10.93 0.51 7.97
CA ILE A 86 -10.71 -0.73 8.73
C ILE A 86 -11.67 -0.69 9.91
N GLY A 87 -12.64 -1.59 9.92
CA GLY A 87 -13.70 -1.55 10.93
C GLY A 87 -14.47 -0.25 10.81
N ASN A 88 -14.52 0.54 11.87
CA ASN A 88 -15.18 1.84 11.88
C ASN A 88 -14.19 3.01 11.80
N ARG A 89 -12.95 2.76 11.42
CA ARG A 89 -11.92 3.80 11.32
C ARG A 89 -11.64 4.13 9.87
N ASN A 90 -11.58 5.42 9.56
CA ASN A 90 -11.29 5.92 8.22
C ASN A 90 -10.00 6.72 8.23
N PHE A 91 -9.21 6.53 7.18
CA PHE A 91 -7.95 7.25 6.97
C PHE A 91 -7.97 7.82 5.56
N THR A 92 -7.45 9.03 5.40
CA THR A 92 -7.45 9.72 4.11
C THR A 92 -6.06 9.74 3.51
N MET A 93 -6.00 9.45 2.21
CA MET A 93 -4.77 9.54 1.43
C MET A 93 -4.93 10.58 0.34
N PHE A 94 -3.88 11.38 0.11
CA PHE A 94 -3.84 12.26 -1.05
C PHE A 94 -3.32 11.50 -2.26
N VAL A 95 -3.64 11.98 -3.45
CA VAL A 95 -3.30 11.32 -4.71
C VAL A 95 -2.09 11.96 -5.37
N ASN A 96 -1.19 11.12 -5.86
CA ASN A 96 -0.08 11.51 -6.70
C ASN A 96 0.06 10.45 -7.79
N GLY A 97 -0.38 10.77 -9.02
CA GLY A 97 -0.37 9.83 -10.13
C GLY A 97 -1.26 8.63 -9.88
N LYS A 98 -0.66 7.46 -9.81
CA LYS A 98 -1.37 6.21 -9.53
C LYS A 98 -1.34 5.83 -8.05
N SER A 99 -0.76 6.67 -7.21
CA SER A 99 -0.52 6.32 -5.81
C SER A 99 -1.33 7.20 -4.86
N GLY A 100 -1.72 6.60 -3.74
CA GLY A 100 -2.27 7.30 -2.60
C GLY A 100 -1.29 7.21 -1.44
N TRP A 101 -1.08 8.34 -0.77
CA TRP A 101 -0.17 8.45 0.38
C TRP A 101 -0.93 9.10 1.53
N MET A 102 -0.56 8.77 2.76
CA MET A 102 -1.24 9.35 3.93
C MET A 102 -1.20 10.87 3.88
N GLU A 103 -2.39 11.48 3.96
CA GLU A 103 -2.51 12.94 3.97
C GLU A 103 -1.92 13.53 5.24
N ASN A 104 -2.09 12.84 6.36
CA ASN A 104 -1.52 13.23 7.64
C ASN A 104 -0.56 12.14 8.11
N ALA A 105 0.74 12.42 7.99
CA ALA A 105 1.78 11.45 8.36
C ALA A 105 1.69 11.05 9.83
N ALA A 106 1.17 11.93 10.69
CA ALA A 106 1.02 11.61 12.11
C ALA A 106 0.03 10.47 12.36
N GLU A 107 -0.83 10.17 11.38
CA GLU A 107 -1.79 9.07 11.48
C GLU A 107 -1.25 7.74 10.97
N GLU A 108 -0.05 7.71 10.41
CA GLU A 108 0.51 6.46 9.90
C GLU A 108 0.59 5.36 10.97
N PRO A 109 1.09 5.64 12.18
CA PRO A 109 1.10 4.59 13.22
C PRO A 109 -0.29 4.08 13.57
N GLN A 110 -1.30 4.94 13.50
CA GLN A 110 -2.67 4.55 13.78
C GLN A 110 -3.22 3.62 12.71
N LEU A 111 -2.90 3.89 11.43
CA LEU A 111 -3.30 3.01 10.34
C LEU A 111 -2.62 1.65 10.50
N ILE A 112 -1.33 1.62 10.79
CA ILE A 112 -0.60 0.37 10.99
C ILE A 112 -1.21 -0.44 12.14
N ALA A 113 -1.54 0.23 13.25
CA ALA A 113 -2.18 -0.45 14.37
C ALA A 113 -3.54 -1.03 13.98
N ALA A 114 -4.33 -0.28 13.19
CA ALA A 114 -5.62 -0.74 12.72
C ALA A 114 -5.47 -1.95 11.80
N MET A 115 -4.43 -1.95 10.94
CA MET A 115 -4.15 -3.08 10.06
C MET A 115 -3.84 -4.34 10.88
N ARG A 116 -3.04 -4.19 11.94
CA ARG A 116 -2.68 -5.34 12.78
C ARG A 116 -3.87 -5.92 13.53
N GLY A 117 -4.85 -5.09 13.86
CA GLY A 117 -6.00 -5.51 14.65
C GLY A 117 -7.24 -5.86 13.83
N GLY A 118 -7.22 -5.60 12.52
CA GLY A 118 -8.39 -5.78 11.68
C GLY A 118 -8.39 -7.08 10.90
N SER A 119 -9.52 -7.39 10.29
CA SER A 119 -9.68 -8.58 9.42
C SER A 119 -9.57 -8.20 7.95
N ASP A 120 -10.22 -7.12 7.57
CA ASP A 120 -10.24 -6.63 6.19
C ASP A 120 -9.98 -5.14 6.17
N MET A 121 -9.45 -4.69 5.05
CA MET A 121 -9.22 -3.27 4.80
C MET A 121 -9.87 -2.92 3.48
N LYS A 122 -10.67 -1.85 3.49
CA LYS A 122 -11.34 -1.38 2.29
C LYS A 122 -10.71 -0.08 1.83
N VAL A 123 -10.51 0.03 0.51
CA VAL A 123 -9.93 1.22 -0.09
C VAL A 123 -10.90 1.73 -1.14
N GLN A 124 -11.35 2.98 -0.96
CA GLN A 124 -12.19 3.67 -1.93
C GLN A 124 -11.34 4.65 -2.71
N ALA A 125 -11.44 4.60 -4.03
CA ALA A 125 -10.65 5.45 -4.89
C ALA A 125 -11.54 5.97 -6.03
N GLN A 126 -10.97 6.85 -6.84
CA GLN A 126 -11.66 7.36 -8.01
C GLN A 126 -10.66 7.53 -9.13
N SER A 127 -10.98 7.01 -10.31
CA SER A 127 -10.11 7.15 -11.47
C SER A 127 -10.11 8.58 -11.98
N LYS A 128 -9.13 8.91 -12.80
CA LYS A 128 -9.05 10.22 -13.44
C LYS A 128 -10.31 10.56 -14.21
N ARG A 129 -11.00 9.53 -14.74
CA ARG A 129 -12.25 9.71 -15.47
C ARG A 129 -13.46 9.91 -14.57
N GLY A 130 -13.30 9.73 -13.27
CA GLY A 130 -14.37 9.87 -12.31
C GLY A 130 -15.07 8.59 -11.91
N THR A 131 -14.57 7.44 -12.34
CA THR A 131 -15.12 6.15 -11.94
C THR A 131 -14.75 5.85 -10.49
N LYS A 132 -15.76 5.64 -9.65
CA LYS A 132 -15.54 5.28 -8.25
C LYS A 132 -15.26 3.79 -8.15
N THR A 133 -14.23 3.44 -7.40
CA THR A 133 -13.76 2.07 -7.25
C THR A 133 -13.64 1.71 -5.78
N ASN A 134 -13.78 0.42 -5.50
CA ASN A 134 -13.68 -0.10 -4.15
C ASN A 134 -12.88 -1.39 -4.16
N TYR A 135 -11.94 -1.50 -3.23
CA TYR A 135 -11.08 -2.67 -3.11
C TYR A 135 -11.14 -3.19 -1.70
N THR A 136 -11.17 -4.50 -1.57
CA THR A 136 -11.10 -5.16 -0.27
C THR A 136 -9.80 -5.94 -0.20
N TYR A 137 -9.02 -5.70 0.84
CA TYR A 137 -7.77 -6.42 1.11
C TYR A 137 -7.95 -7.23 2.38
N SER A 138 -7.49 -8.49 2.35
CA SER A 138 -7.41 -9.27 3.58
C SER A 138 -6.24 -8.77 4.42
N LEU A 139 -6.43 -8.68 5.73
CA LEU A 139 -5.35 -8.32 6.64
C LEU A 139 -4.69 -9.53 7.28
N LYS A 140 -5.07 -10.74 6.83
CA LYS A 140 -4.49 -11.96 7.37
C LYS A 140 -3.00 -12.02 7.04
N GLY A 141 -2.18 -12.17 8.07
CA GLY A 141 -0.73 -12.27 7.91
C GLY A 141 0.02 -10.94 7.98
N ILE A 142 -0.70 -9.82 8.07
CA ILE A 142 -0.04 -8.50 8.05
C ILE A 142 0.92 -8.32 9.23
N SER A 143 0.55 -8.76 10.42
CA SER A 143 1.40 -8.56 11.60
C SER A 143 2.73 -9.28 11.47
N ALA A 144 2.72 -10.54 11.01
CA ALA A 144 3.93 -11.30 10.79
C ALA A 144 4.78 -10.68 9.67
N ALA A 145 4.12 -10.21 8.60
CA ALA A 145 4.83 -9.58 7.48
C ALA A 145 5.51 -8.29 7.92
N LEU A 146 4.82 -7.46 8.70
CA LEU A 146 5.40 -6.22 9.23
C LEU A 146 6.59 -6.52 10.16
N ALA A 147 6.48 -7.55 10.98
CA ALA A 147 7.59 -7.96 11.85
C ALA A 147 8.81 -8.37 11.03
N ALA A 148 8.59 -9.03 9.90
CA ALA A 148 9.69 -9.45 9.04
C ALA A 148 10.44 -8.27 8.44
N ILE A 149 9.72 -7.23 7.99
CA ILE A 149 10.38 -6.06 7.40
C ILE A 149 10.91 -5.08 8.45
N GLN A 150 10.48 -5.19 9.68
CA GLN A 150 11.00 -4.36 10.76
C GLN A 150 12.50 -4.60 10.96
N LYS A 151 12.97 -5.77 10.61
CA LYS A 151 14.39 -6.14 10.70
C LYS A 151 15.21 -5.59 9.55
N CYS A 152 14.63 -4.85 8.64
CA CYS A 152 15.31 -4.27 7.49
C CYS A 152 16.37 -3.27 7.94
N LYS A 153 17.59 -3.43 7.43
CA LYS A 153 18.70 -2.55 7.77
C LYS A 153 19.57 -2.23 6.58
#